data_d0c0c8e83423ffb51eda14e044e23747
#
_entry.id   d0c0c8e83423ffb51eda14e044e23747
#
_cell.length_a   1.000
_cell.length_b   1.000
_cell.length_c   1.000
_cell.angle_alpha   90.00
_cell.angle_beta   90.00
_cell.angle_gamma   90.00
#
_symmetry.space_group_name_H-M   'P 1'
#
loop_
_entity.id
_entity.type
_entity.pdbx_description
1 polymer ?
#
loop_
_entity_poly.entity_id
_entity_poly.type
_entity_poly.pdbx_seq_one_letter_code
_entity_poly.pdbx_strand_id
1 'polypeptide(L)'
;MGQKSSATSLFRHPIGARAATAFLSGSATADGLVSQDPPAGHATQHDDPDSSVHRYRTIWLSDIHLGSSGCQAPYLLDFLRHNDSEYLYLVGDIIDGWQLKKGWYWPQAHNDVVQKILRKARKGTQVVYIPGNHDEGARQFCDLAFGDIQVRGEAFHTTLAGKRLWIVHGDLFDGVIQHAKWLAYLGDTLYTLILVLNRWFNRIRSRLGFQYWSLSQYLKHQVKNAVNFISQFETVMTDEARRRGCDGVVCGHIHKAEIRDIDGVLYCNDGDWVESLSALVETMEGELKIVYWTVMRTAPTETTSRKAKATA
;
A
#
# COMPACT_ATOMS: atom_id res chain seq x y z
N MET A 1 56.06 16.47 -26.24
CA MET A 1 55.32 17.34 -27.18
C MET A 1 53.90 16.90 -27.11
N GLY A 2 52.94 17.55 -26.62
CA GLY A 2 52.49 18.90 -26.33
C GLY A 2 51.03 18.71 -25.98
N GLN A 3 50.59 19.02 -24.81
CA GLN A 3 49.78 20.18 -24.34
C GLN A 3 48.47 20.41 -25.11
N LYS A 4 47.32 20.40 -24.45
CA LYS A 4 46.50 21.47 -23.84
C LYS A 4 45.11 20.90 -23.56
N SER A 5 44.59 20.84 -22.33
CA SER A 5 43.97 21.94 -21.57
C SER A 5 42.76 22.57 -22.27
N SER A 6 41.59 22.36 -21.74
CA SER A 6 40.68 23.48 -21.48
C SER A 6 39.52 23.08 -20.58
N ALA A 7 39.41 23.66 -19.43
CA ALA A 7 38.28 23.70 -18.53
C ALA A 7 37.24 24.69 -19.07
N THR A 8 35.95 24.46 -18.81
CA THR A 8 34.99 25.54 -18.73
C THR A 8 33.98 25.26 -17.61
N SER A 9 34.19 25.93 -16.51
CA SER A 9 33.26 26.31 -15.47
C SER A 9 32.19 27.22 -16.07
N LEU A 10 30.98 27.13 -15.59
CA LEU A 10 30.02 28.23 -15.39
C LEU A 10 28.64 27.64 -15.09
N PHE A 11 28.14 27.73 -13.88
CA PHE A 11 27.01 28.56 -13.45
C PHE A 11 26.80 28.39 -11.95
N ARG A 12 27.36 29.32 -11.19
CA ARG A 12 26.92 29.68 -9.85
C ARG A 12 25.93 30.82 -10.01
N HIS A 13 24.73 30.68 -9.46
CA HIS A 13 23.93 31.82 -9.03
C HIS A 13 23.46 31.61 -7.59
N PRO A 14 23.78 32.59 -6.71
CA PRO A 14 23.24 32.63 -5.35
C PRO A 14 21.90 33.37 -5.37
N ILE A 15 20.86 32.78 -4.82
CA ILE A 15 19.64 33.51 -4.47
C ILE A 15 19.73 33.90 -3.01
N GLY A 16 19.73 35.21 -2.84
CA GLY A 16 20.00 35.91 -1.60
C GLY A 16 18.95 35.74 -0.52
N ALA A 17 19.51 35.72 0.70
CA ALA A 17 18.78 36.02 1.91
C ALA A 17 18.30 37.47 1.94
N ARG A 18 16.99 37.71 2.17
CA ARG A 18 16.51 39.01 2.68
C ARG A 18 15.36 38.75 3.66
N ALA A 19 15.71 38.96 4.89
CA ALA A 19 15.13 39.94 5.82
C ALA A 19 13.77 39.58 6.41
N ALA A 20 13.84 39.00 7.60
CA ALA A 20 12.82 39.14 8.63
C ALA A 20 13.32 40.21 9.60
N THR A 21 12.70 41.37 9.64
CA THR A 21 12.78 42.29 10.78
C THR A 21 11.52 43.15 10.84
N ALA A 22 11.02 43.27 12.07
CA ALA A 22 10.13 44.26 12.63
C ALA A 22 8.61 44.08 12.40
N PHE A 23 7.94 43.73 13.50
CA PHE A 23 6.92 44.60 14.10
C PHE A 23 6.70 44.20 15.56
N LEU A 24 7.37 44.89 16.46
CA LEU A 24 7.00 45.05 17.85
C LEU A 24 6.60 46.53 18.01
N SER A 25 5.39 46.76 18.44
CA SER A 25 4.95 47.78 19.37
C SER A 25 3.52 48.30 19.02
N GLY A 26 2.65 48.17 19.94
CA GLY A 26 1.29 48.70 19.88
C GLY A 26 0.50 48.29 21.13
N SER A 27 0.72 49.00 22.22
CA SER A 27 -0.14 48.98 23.41
C SER A 27 -1.48 49.66 23.10
N ALA A 28 -2.62 49.03 23.47
CA ALA A 28 -3.86 49.75 23.76
C ALA A 28 -4.82 48.83 24.54
N THR A 29 -5.04 49.13 25.76
CA THR A 29 -6.26 49.34 26.56
C THR A 29 -7.40 48.33 26.46
N ALA A 30 -7.72 47.81 27.63
CA ALA A 30 -8.92 47.07 28.00
C ALA A 30 -10.20 47.89 27.70
N ASP A 31 -11.21 47.22 27.13
CA ASP A 31 -12.59 47.15 27.62
C ASP A 31 -13.47 46.40 26.58
N GLY A 32 -14.32 45.53 27.05
CA GLY A 32 -15.35 44.89 26.21
C GLY A 32 -15.51 43.39 26.46
N LEU A 33 -16.02 43.01 27.62
CA LEU A 33 -16.60 41.68 27.84
C LEU A 33 -17.80 41.48 26.94
N VAL A 34 -17.60 40.70 25.86
CA VAL A 34 -18.68 40.03 25.17
C VAL A 34 -18.45 38.52 25.30
N SER A 35 -19.32 37.90 26.07
CA SER A 35 -19.40 36.46 26.21
C SER A 35 -19.76 35.88 24.84
N GLN A 36 -18.81 35.20 24.18
CA GLN A 36 -19.09 34.33 23.05
C GLN A 36 -19.07 32.89 23.56
N ASP A 37 -20.24 32.24 23.44
CA ASP A 37 -20.36 30.82 23.66
C ASP A 37 -19.35 30.06 22.77
N PRO A 38 -18.73 28.98 23.28
CA PRO A 38 -17.82 28.19 22.45
C PRO A 38 -18.61 27.54 21.32
N PRO A 39 -18.03 27.42 20.09
CA PRO A 39 -18.70 26.75 18.98
C PRO A 39 -18.99 25.31 19.38
N ALA A 40 -20.21 24.89 19.08
CA ALA A 40 -20.75 23.55 19.32
C ALA A 40 -19.75 22.47 18.96
N GLY A 41 -19.55 21.57 19.91
CA GLY A 41 -18.54 20.51 19.85
C GLY A 41 -18.60 19.71 18.55
N HIS A 42 -17.44 19.51 17.97
CA HIS A 42 -17.21 18.37 17.10
C HIS A 42 -17.59 17.12 17.88
N ALA A 43 -18.66 16.47 17.44
CA ALA A 43 -19.06 15.18 17.96
C ALA A 43 -17.85 14.24 17.90
N THR A 44 -17.27 13.97 19.06
CA THR A 44 -16.37 12.85 19.25
C THR A 44 -17.20 11.63 18.90
N GLN A 45 -16.89 10.99 17.76
CA GLN A 45 -17.39 9.66 17.49
C GLN A 45 -16.96 8.78 18.67
N HIS A 46 -17.92 8.40 19.49
CA HIS A 46 -17.74 7.37 20.49
C HIS A 46 -17.31 6.10 19.75
N ASP A 47 -16.08 5.68 19.97
CA ASP A 47 -15.64 4.33 19.63
C ASP A 47 -16.53 3.39 20.46
N ASP A 48 -17.29 2.55 19.78
CA ASP A 48 -18.19 1.55 20.37
C ASP A 48 -17.33 0.59 21.24
N PRO A 49 -17.55 0.48 22.56
CA PRO A 49 -16.71 -0.32 23.45
C PRO A 49 -16.84 -1.84 23.27
N ASP A 50 -17.71 -2.33 22.37
CA ASP A 50 -18.05 -3.76 22.25
C ASP A 50 -17.46 -4.47 21.02
N SER A 51 -16.66 -3.79 20.19
CA SER A 51 -15.87 -4.46 19.17
C SER A 51 -14.49 -4.81 19.73
N SER A 52 -14.25 -6.09 20.04
CA SER A 52 -12.93 -6.57 20.46
C SER A 52 -11.87 -6.25 19.40
N VAL A 53 -11.06 -5.20 19.65
CA VAL A 53 -9.94 -4.85 18.78
C VAL A 53 -8.86 -5.91 18.93
N HIS A 54 -8.53 -6.58 17.84
CA HIS A 54 -7.41 -7.54 17.82
C HIS A 54 -6.08 -6.78 17.91
N ARG A 55 -5.19 -7.23 18.76
CA ARG A 55 -3.87 -6.65 18.91
C ARG A 55 -2.82 -7.59 18.35
N TYR A 56 -2.00 -7.03 17.44
CA TYR A 56 -0.84 -7.67 16.86
C TYR A 56 0.44 -6.99 17.34
N ARG A 57 1.56 -7.71 17.31
CA ARG A 57 2.86 -7.09 17.49
C ARG A 57 3.22 -6.28 16.24
N THR A 58 3.02 -6.86 15.05
CA THR A 58 3.35 -6.19 13.79
C THR A 58 2.26 -6.46 12.75
N ILE A 59 1.99 -5.45 11.92
CA ILE A 59 1.15 -5.56 10.72
C ILE A 59 1.97 -5.05 9.53
N TRP A 60 1.98 -5.79 8.43
CA TRP A 60 2.53 -5.37 7.13
C TRP A 60 1.40 -5.29 6.11
N LEU A 61 1.36 -4.19 5.36
CA LEU A 61 0.39 -3.88 4.32
C LEU A 61 1.12 -3.34 3.11
N SER A 62 0.84 -3.86 1.92
CA SER A 62 1.29 -3.30 0.65
C SER A 62 0.17 -3.18 -0.36
N ASP A 63 0.49 -2.65 -1.52
CA ASP A 63 -0.37 -2.69 -2.72
C ASP A 63 -1.81 -2.24 -2.45
N ILE A 64 -1.94 -1.12 -1.73
CA ILE A 64 -3.23 -0.50 -1.36
C ILE A 64 -3.81 0.27 -2.53
N HIS A 65 -2.95 0.96 -3.31
CA HIS A 65 -3.30 1.73 -4.48
C HIS A 65 -4.36 2.81 -4.23
N LEU A 66 -4.24 3.61 -3.16
CA LEU A 66 -5.07 4.79 -2.93
C LEU A 66 -4.92 5.75 -4.12
N GLY A 67 -6.03 6.21 -4.69
CA GLY A 67 -6.05 6.99 -5.92
C GLY A 67 -6.46 6.18 -7.15
N SER A 68 -6.65 4.87 -6.98
CA SER A 68 -7.17 3.96 -8.00
C SER A 68 -8.59 3.51 -7.66
N SER A 69 -9.41 3.26 -8.67
CA SER A 69 -10.75 2.71 -8.47
C SER A 69 -10.75 1.22 -8.07
N GLY A 70 -9.61 0.54 -8.20
CA GLY A 70 -9.44 -0.85 -7.77
C GLY A 70 -9.25 -1.01 -6.26
N CYS A 71 -8.82 0.07 -5.58
CA CYS A 71 -8.56 0.04 -4.14
C CYS A 71 -9.82 -0.28 -3.32
N GLN A 72 -9.76 -1.30 -2.49
CA GLN A 72 -10.84 -1.69 -1.58
C GLN A 72 -10.75 -0.94 -0.23
N ALA A 73 -10.65 0.38 -0.29
CA ALA A 73 -10.47 1.25 0.87
C ALA A 73 -11.50 1.02 2.01
N PRO A 74 -12.79 0.73 1.76
CA PRO A 74 -13.73 0.43 2.82
C PRO A 74 -13.33 -0.81 3.65
N TYR A 75 -12.86 -1.88 3.00
CA TYR A 75 -12.39 -3.10 3.67
C TYR A 75 -11.11 -2.85 4.47
N LEU A 76 -10.16 -2.10 3.88
CA LEU A 76 -8.95 -1.72 4.58
C LEU A 76 -9.25 -0.85 5.81
N LEU A 77 -10.17 0.10 5.67
CA LEU A 77 -10.58 0.97 6.78
C LEU A 77 -11.20 0.16 7.91
N ASP A 78 -12.06 -0.82 7.55
CA ASP A 78 -12.66 -1.74 8.50
C ASP A 78 -11.60 -2.62 9.19
N PHE A 79 -10.65 -3.17 8.43
CA PHE A 79 -9.49 -3.89 8.98
C PHE A 79 -8.71 -3.02 10.00
N LEU A 80 -8.36 -1.80 9.60
CA LEU A 80 -7.60 -0.88 10.45
C LEU A 80 -8.36 -0.43 11.70
N ARG A 81 -9.71 -0.47 11.70
CA ARG A 81 -10.53 -0.18 12.87
C ARG A 81 -10.52 -1.30 13.89
N HIS A 82 -10.51 -2.55 13.41
CA HIS A 82 -10.62 -3.74 14.26
C HIS A 82 -9.27 -4.37 14.63
N ASN A 83 -8.16 -3.83 14.11
CA ASN A 83 -6.83 -4.37 14.37
C ASN A 83 -5.85 -3.24 14.74
N ASP A 84 -5.20 -3.38 15.89
CA ASP A 84 -4.13 -2.50 16.34
C ASP A 84 -2.80 -3.26 16.40
N SER A 85 -1.68 -2.52 16.36
CA SER A 85 -0.34 -3.12 16.40
C SER A 85 0.68 -2.18 17.04
N GLU A 86 1.80 -2.76 17.49
CA GLU A 86 2.97 -1.99 17.95
C GLU A 86 3.73 -1.40 16.75
N TYR A 87 3.86 -2.19 15.67
CA TYR A 87 4.51 -1.80 14.42
C TYR A 87 3.53 -1.92 13.25
N LEU A 88 3.54 -0.93 12.37
CA LEU A 88 2.80 -0.94 11.11
C LEU A 88 3.75 -0.58 9.98
N TYR A 89 4.02 -1.53 9.10
CA TYR A 89 4.79 -1.32 7.89
C TYR A 89 3.86 -1.14 6.69
N LEU A 90 4.05 -0.07 5.95
CA LEU A 90 3.41 0.22 4.68
C LEU A 90 4.43 -0.09 3.59
N VAL A 91 4.29 -1.25 2.94
CA VAL A 91 5.36 -1.87 2.14
C VAL A 91 5.16 -1.62 0.65
N GLY A 92 5.05 -0.33 0.29
CA GLY A 92 4.98 0.15 -1.09
C GLY A 92 3.61 0.09 -1.73
N ASP A 93 3.49 0.89 -2.81
CA ASP A 93 2.27 1.03 -3.60
C ASP A 93 1.03 1.41 -2.75
N ILE A 94 1.28 2.28 -1.77
CA ILE A 94 0.23 2.79 -0.87
C ILE A 94 -0.63 3.80 -1.60
N ILE A 95 0.01 4.70 -2.36
CA ILE A 95 -0.66 5.72 -3.18
C ILE A 95 -0.36 5.46 -4.66
N ASP A 96 -1.39 5.30 -5.47
CA ASP A 96 -1.23 5.10 -6.91
C ASP A 96 -0.99 6.42 -7.65
N GLY A 97 0.24 6.90 -7.59
CA GLY A 97 0.68 8.11 -8.28
C GLY A 97 0.55 8.01 -9.80
N TRP A 98 0.60 6.81 -10.38
CA TRP A 98 0.43 6.62 -11.82
C TRP A 98 -1.02 6.84 -12.26
N GLN A 99 -2.00 6.37 -11.49
CA GLN A 99 -3.41 6.62 -11.78
C GLN A 99 -3.78 8.07 -11.52
N LEU A 100 -3.30 8.66 -10.42
CA LEU A 100 -3.54 10.06 -10.10
C LEU A 100 -2.98 11.02 -11.16
N LYS A 101 -1.87 10.68 -11.83
CA LYS A 101 -1.34 11.45 -12.97
C LYS A 101 -2.24 11.39 -14.20
N LYS A 102 -3.02 10.31 -14.39
CA LYS A 102 -3.98 10.19 -15.51
C LYS A 102 -5.28 10.90 -15.25
N GLY A 103 -5.71 10.98 -13.99
CA GLY A 103 -6.93 11.65 -13.57
C GLY A 103 -7.10 11.59 -12.07
N TRP A 104 -7.55 12.68 -11.47
CA TRP A 104 -7.74 12.75 -10.03
C TRP A 104 -8.93 11.90 -9.59
N TYR A 105 -8.66 10.86 -8.81
CA TYR A 105 -9.67 10.01 -8.17
C TYR A 105 -9.31 9.84 -6.71
N TRP A 106 -10.05 10.51 -5.83
CA TRP A 106 -9.77 10.47 -4.39
C TRP A 106 -11.09 10.55 -3.59
N PRO A 107 -11.83 9.42 -3.51
CA PRO A 107 -13.06 9.36 -2.72
C PRO A 107 -12.77 9.48 -1.22
N GLN A 108 -13.81 9.82 -0.45
CA GLN A 108 -13.68 10.03 1.01
C GLN A 108 -13.05 8.83 1.72
N ALA A 109 -13.38 7.60 1.32
CA ALA A 109 -12.82 6.39 1.92
C ALA A 109 -11.28 6.34 1.86
N HIS A 110 -10.66 6.88 0.78
CA HIS A 110 -9.20 6.97 0.69
C HIS A 110 -8.63 7.94 1.72
N ASN A 111 -9.31 9.08 1.88
CA ASN A 111 -8.93 10.06 2.91
C ASN A 111 -9.06 9.47 4.32
N ASP A 112 -10.12 8.70 4.58
CA ASP A 112 -10.37 8.06 5.88
C ASP A 112 -9.30 7.02 6.21
N VAL A 113 -8.80 6.26 5.22
CA VAL A 113 -7.66 5.33 5.40
C VAL A 113 -6.42 6.09 5.83
N VAL A 114 -6.05 7.18 5.12
CA VAL A 114 -4.89 8.00 5.47
C VAL A 114 -5.03 8.55 6.89
N GLN A 115 -6.20 9.11 7.23
CA GLN A 115 -6.47 9.63 8.57
C GLN A 115 -6.37 8.55 9.64
N LYS A 116 -6.83 7.32 9.34
CA LYS A 116 -6.75 6.20 10.29
C LYS A 116 -5.31 5.80 10.55
N ILE A 117 -4.46 5.73 9.52
CA ILE A 117 -3.02 5.45 9.65
C ILE A 117 -2.33 6.54 10.48
N LEU A 118 -2.55 7.82 10.16
CA LEU A 118 -2.02 8.95 10.93
C LEU A 118 -2.45 8.91 12.41
N ARG A 119 -3.71 8.51 12.66
CA ARG A 119 -4.23 8.37 14.02
C ARG A 119 -3.56 7.24 14.78
N LYS A 120 -3.26 6.10 14.11
CA LYS A 120 -2.50 5.00 14.72
C LYS A 120 -1.09 5.44 15.11
N ALA A 121 -0.38 6.11 14.20
CA ALA A 121 0.94 6.67 14.47
C ALA A 121 0.90 7.59 15.71
N ARG A 122 -0.02 8.55 15.75
CA ARG A 122 -0.19 9.47 16.90
C ARG A 122 -0.58 8.76 18.20
N LYS A 123 -1.20 7.57 18.15
CA LYS A 123 -1.54 6.74 19.32
C LYS A 123 -0.36 5.85 19.77
N GLY A 124 0.79 5.95 19.13
CA GLY A 124 2.02 5.26 19.54
C GLY A 124 2.38 4.04 18.70
N THR A 125 1.60 3.67 17.65
CA THR A 125 2.03 2.67 16.67
C THR A 125 3.25 3.20 15.91
N GLN A 126 4.34 2.43 15.87
CA GLN A 126 5.50 2.78 15.06
C GLN A 126 5.21 2.50 13.59
N VAL A 127 5.00 3.57 12.81
CA VAL A 127 4.65 3.45 11.39
C VAL A 127 5.86 3.71 10.52
N VAL A 128 6.17 2.76 9.63
CA VAL A 128 7.24 2.88 8.65
C VAL A 128 6.64 2.74 7.26
N TYR A 129 6.90 3.72 6.40
CA TYR A 129 6.48 3.74 5.01
C TYR A 129 7.67 3.49 4.10
N ILE A 130 7.57 2.46 3.27
CA ILE A 130 8.56 2.06 2.27
C ILE A 130 7.91 2.27 0.90
N PRO A 131 8.35 3.25 0.08
CA PRO A 131 7.75 3.52 -1.22
C PRO A 131 7.98 2.39 -2.24
N GLY A 132 6.94 2.08 -3.03
CA GLY A 132 6.99 1.20 -4.18
C GLY A 132 7.18 1.96 -5.50
N ASN A 133 6.82 1.31 -6.62
CA ASN A 133 6.93 1.92 -7.95
C ASN A 133 5.76 2.85 -8.29
N HIS A 134 4.55 2.61 -7.76
CA HIS A 134 3.42 3.50 -7.99
C HIS A 134 3.52 4.79 -7.19
N ASP A 135 4.22 4.76 -6.08
CA ASP A 135 4.51 5.92 -5.23
C ASP A 135 6.01 6.27 -5.17
N GLU A 136 6.75 5.97 -6.25
CA GLU A 136 8.19 6.23 -6.39
C GLU A 136 8.61 7.66 -6.04
N GLY A 137 7.71 8.64 -6.26
CA GLY A 137 7.93 10.04 -5.88
C GLY A 137 8.16 10.25 -4.39
N ALA A 138 7.75 9.32 -3.53
CA ALA A 138 8.00 9.37 -2.10
C ALA A 138 9.46 8.97 -1.74
N ARG A 139 10.20 8.32 -2.64
CA ARG A 139 11.60 7.90 -2.41
C ARG A 139 12.56 9.07 -2.15
N GLN A 140 12.26 10.26 -2.70
CA GLN A 140 13.04 11.47 -2.42
C GLN A 140 12.97 11.91 -0.94
N PHE A 141 12.01 11.38 -0.18
CA PHE A 141 11.82 11.67 1.24
C PHE A 141 12.31 10.54 2.15
N CYS A 142 13.02 9.54 1.60
CA CYS A 142 13.64 8.51 2.43
C CYS A 142 14.57 9.15 3.46
N ASP A 143 14.62 8.53 4.65
CA ASP A 143 15.33 8.99 5.85
C ASP A 143 14.74 10.24 6.52
N LEU A 144 13.59 10.72 6.04
CA LEU A 144 12.81 11.74 6.71
C LEU A 144 11.62 11.13 7.45
N ALA A 145 11.02 11.91 8.33
CA ALA A 145 9.78 11.56 9.01
C ALA A 145 8.67 12.54 8.61
N PHE A 146 7.49 12.01 8.38
CA PHE A 146 6.28 12.79 8.15
C PHE A 146 5.37 12.65 9.38
N GLY A 147 5.50 13.59 10.33
CA GLY A 147 4.96 13.42 11.67
C GLY A 147 5.59 12.21 12.36
N ASP A 148 4.76 11.28 12.84
CA ASP A 148 5.21 10.05 13.48
C ASP A 148 5.40 8.88 12.49
N ILE A 149 5.40 9.14 11.18
CA ILE A 149 5.63 8.15 10.12
C ILE A 149 7.04 8.32 9.55
N GLN A 150 7.85 7.27 9.66
CA GLN A 150 9.19 7.24 9.07
C GLN A 150 9.11 6.79 7.62
N VAL A 151 9.78 7.52 6.70
CA VAL A 151 9.92 7.09 5.30
C VAL A 151 11.28 6.45 5.13
N ARG A 152 11.32 5.22 4.63
CA ARG A 152 12.54 4.42 4.45
C ARG A 152 12.55 3.77 3.07
N GLY A 153 13.73 3.60 2.46
CA GLY A 153 13.87 2.84 1.22
C GLY A 153 13.71 1.33 1.45
N GLU A 154 14.10 0.88 2.64
CA GLU A 154 13.98 -0.47 3.16
C GLU A 154 13.98 -0.42 4.69
N ALA A 155 13.56 -1.50 5.34
CA ALA A 155 13.61 -1.62 6.79
C ALA A 155 14.03 -3.02 7.22
N PHE A 156 14.37 -3.16 8.50
CA PHE A 156 14.64 -4.45 9.13
C PHE A 156 13.78 -4.58 10.36
N HIS A 157 13.17 -5.75 10.53
CA HIS A 157 12.36 -6.07 11.69
C HIS A 157 12.87 -7.35 12.34
N THR A 158 12.94 -7.34 13.67
CA THR A 158 13.27 -8.55 14.42
C THR A 158 11.98 -9.08 15.04
N THR A 159 11.58 -10.28 14.63
CA THR A 159 10.39 -10.95 15.17
C THR A 159 10.60 -11.32 16.65
N LEU A 160 9.51 -11.64 17.35
CA LEU A 160 9.59 -12.13 18.73
C LEU A 160 10.42 -13.42 18.86
N ALA A 161 10.41 -14.24 17.80
CA ALA A 161 11.22 -15.44 17.70
C ALA A 161 12.72 -15.16 17.39
N GLY A 162 13.13 -13.89 17.31
CA GLY A 162 14.52 -13.49 17.06
C GLY A 162 14.93 -13.52 15.58
N LYS A 163 14.05 -13.84 14.64
CA LYS A 163 14.34 -13.82 13.20
C LYS A 163 14.44 -12.39 12.70
N ARG A 164 15.50 -12.09 11.97
CA ARG A 164 15.71 -10.80 11.31
C ARG A 164 15.10 -10.81 9.92
N LEU A 165 14.05 -10.03 9.70
CA LEU A 165 13.36 -9.89 8.42
C LEU A 165 13.80 -8.60 7.73
N TRP A 166 14.13 -8.69 6.45
CA TRP A 166 14.33 -7.56 5.56
C TRP A 166 13.00 -7.18 4.93
N ILE A 167 12.64 -5.88 4.97
CA ILE A 167 11.36 -5.35 4.50
C ILE A 167 11.62 -4.42 3.33
N VAL A 168 11.04 -4.72 2.18
CA VAL A 168 11.19 -3.95 0.94
C VAL A 168 9.99 -4.20 0.04
N HIS A 169 9.60 -3.24 -0.80
CA HIS A 169 8.48 -3.47 -1.72
C HIS A 169 8.76 -4.58 -2.74
N GLY A 170 9.92 -4.56 -3.38
CA GLY A 170 10.35 -5.60 -4.31
C GLY A 170 10.52 -5.14 -5.77
N ASP A 171 9.95 -4.02 -6.15
CA ASP A 171 9.96 -3.48 -7.51
C ASP A 171 11.35 -3.18 -8.08
N LEU A 172 12.35 -2.92 -7.22
CA LEU A 172 13.74 -2.70 -7.66
C LEU A 172 14.34 -3.92 -8.37
N PHE A 173 13.76 -5.10 -8.17
CA PHE A 173 14.20 -6.36 -8.80
C PHE A 173 13.47 -6.66 -10.11
N ASP A 174 12.52 -5.83 -10.54
CA ASP A 174 11.82 -5.97 -11.81
C ASP A 174 12.72 -5.94 -13.05
N GLY A 175 13.82 -5.20 -12.97
CA GLY A 175 14.80 -5.14 -14.07
C GLY A 175 15.41 -6.51 -14.43
N VAL A 176 15.42 -7.43 -13.47
CA VAL A 176 15.82 -8.84 -13.67
C VAL A 176 14.67 -9.65 -14.28
N ILE A 177 13.42 -9.15 -14.19
CA ILE A 177 12.20 -9.94 -14.40
C ILE A 177 11.23 -9.26 -15.40
N GLN A 178 11.68 -8.39 -16.24
CA GLN A 178 10.93 -7.34 -17.00
C GLN A 178 9.76 -7.78 -17.92
N HIS A 179 9.29 -9.02 -17.97
CA HIS A 179 8.33 -9.43 -19.01
C HIS A 179 6.92 -9.83 -18.57
N ALA A 180 6.54 -9.74 -17.31
CA ALA A 180 5.27 -10.31 -16.86
C ALA A 180 4.20 -9.34 -16.31
N LYS A 181 4.49 -8.06 -16.07
CA LYS A 181 3.57 -7.13 -15.40
C LYS A 181 2.21 -6.90 -16.09
N TRP A 182 2.09 -7.02 -17.39
CA TRP A 182 0.82 -6.77 -18.07
C TRP A 182 -0.12 -7.99 -18.11
N LEU A 183 0.38 -9.15 -17.69
CA LEU A 183 -0.34 -10.42 -17.70
C LEU A 183 -1.23 -10.65 -16.49
N ALA A 184 -0.84 -10.13 -15.33
CA ALA A 184 -1.66 -10.20 -14.11
C ALA A 184 -2.96 -9.38 -14.23
N TYR A 185 -2.93 -8.27 -15.00
CA TYR A 185 -4.11 -7.44 -15.27
C TYR A 185 -5.15 -8.09 -16.19
N LEU A 186 -4.81 -9.22 -16.82
CA LEU A 186 -5.66 -9.93 -17.76
C LEU A 186 -6.52 -11.02 -17.11
N GLY A 187 -6.58 -11.08 -15.80
CA GLY A 187 -7.33 -12.08 -15.06
C GLY A 187 -8.77 -12.33 -15.55
N ASP A 188 -9.75 -12.20 -14.81
CA ASP A 188 -11.02 -12.90 -14.93
C ASP A 188 -11.98 -12.36 -16.01
N THR A 189 -12.10 -11.05 -16.17
CA THR A 189 -13.05 -10.44 -17.12
C THR A 189 -12.63 -10.64 -18.57
N LEU A 190 -11.33 -10.60 -18.81
CA LEU A 190 -10.79 -10.78 -20.16
C LEU A 190 -10.82 -12.25 -20.59
N TYR A 191 -10.73 -13.21 -19.68
CA TYR A 191 -10.82 -14.65 -19.99
C TYR A 191 -12.14 -14.99 -20.68
N THR A 192 -13.25 -14.53 -20.15
CA THR A 192 -14.58 -14.77 -20.74
C THR A 192 -14.73 -14.03 -22.08
N LEU A 193 -14.28 -12.77 -22.15
CA LEU A 193 -14.28 -12.00 -23.40
C LEU A 193 -13.39 -12.66 -24.46
N ILE A 194 -12.23 -13.12 -24.06
CA ILE A 194 -11.27 -13.82 -24.95
C ILE A 194 -11.86 -15.13 -25.48
N LEU A 195 -12.58 -15.90 -24.69
CA LEU A 195 -13.23 -17.12 -25.17
C LEU A 195 -14.32 -16.84 -26.21
N VAL A 196 -15.11 -15.79 -26.02
CA VAL A 196 -16.12 -15.35 -27.01
C VAL A 196 -15.45 -14.84 -28.28
N LEU A 197 -14.44 -13.97 -28.14
CA LEU A 197 -13.67 -13.45 -29.27
C LEU A 197 -12.94 -14.55 -30.04
N ASN A 198 -12.39 -15.56 -29.33
CA ASN A 198 -11.72 -16.69 -29.99
C ASN A 198 -12.66 -17.51 -30.88
N ARG A 199 -13.90 -17.76 -30.41
CA ARG A 199 -14.92 -18.45 -31.25
C ARG A 199 -15.27 -17.65 -32.48
N TRP A 200 -15.47 -16.34 -32.34
CA TRP A 200 -15.79 -15.45 -33.44
C TRP A 200 -14.61 -15.30 -34.41
N PHE A 201 -13.41 -15.07 -33.86
CA PHE A 201 -12.15 -14.95 -34.62
C PHE A 201 -11.83 -16.21 -35.43
N ASN A 202 -11.96 -17.41 -34.85
CA ASN A 202 -11.72 -18.65 -35.59
C ASN A 202 -12.80 -18.93 -36.61
N ARG A 203 -14.04 -18.47 -36.45
CA ARG A 203 -15.09 -18.53 -37.47
C ARG A 203 -14.74 -17.66 -38.69
N ILE A 204 -14.17 -16.50 -38.48
CA ILE A 204 -13.69 -15.62 -39.56
C ILE A 204 -12.45 -16.24 -40.23
N ARG A 205 -11.47 -16.68 -39.43
CA ARG A 205 -10.24 -17.32 -39.95
C ARG A 205 -10.53 -18.52 -40.82
N SER A 206 -11.44 -19.42 -40.42
CA SER A 206 -11.82 -20.59 -41.19
C SER A 206 -12.48 -20.24 -42.53
N ARG A 207 -13.28 -19.14 -42.56
CA ARG A 207 -13.86 -18.63 -43.81
C ARG A 207 -12.82 -18.01 -44.76
N LEU A 208 -11.69 -17.55 -44.24
CA LEU A 208 -10.58 -16.97 -44.96
C LEU A 208 -9.50 -18.02 -45.32
N GLY A 209 -9.73 -19.32 -45.03
CA GLY A 209 -8.78 -20.39 -45.33
C GLY A 209 -7.59 -20.51 -44.36
N PHE A 210 -7.60 -19.81 -43.22
CA PHE A 210 -6.53 -19.91 -42.23
C PHE A 210 -6.76 -21.07 -41.26
N GLN A 211 -5.68 -21.71 -40.82
CA GLN A 211 -5.74 -22.76 -39.81
C GLN A 211 -6.27 -22.27 -38.47
N TYR A 212 -6.91 -23.19 -37.71
CA TYR A 212 -7.40 -22.91 -36.36
C TYR A 212 -6.27 -22.46 -35.44
N TRP A 213 -6.48 -21.35 -34.70
CA TRP A 213 -5.57 -20.83 -33.69
C TRP A 213 -6.13 -21.06 -32.29
N SER A 214 -5.35 -21.73 -31.44
CA SER A 214 -5.80 -22.09 -30.10
C SER A 214 -5.42 -21.03 -29.07
N LEU A 215 -6.39 -20.23 -28.65
CA LEU A 215 -6.23 -19.30 -27.54
C LEU A 215 -5.89 -20.02 -26.23
N SER A 216 -6.39 -21.23 -26.03
CA SER A 216 -6.07 -22.01 -24.83
C SER A 216 -4.59 -22.36 -24.73
N GLN A 217 -3.94 -22.60 -25.86
CA GLN A 217 -2.50 -22.89 -25.92
C GLN A 217 -1.70 -21.61 -25.60
N TYR A 218 -2.13 -20.47 -26.12
CA TYR A 218 -1.55 -19.17 -25.80
C TYR A 218 -1.68 -18.86 -24.30
N LEU A 219 -2.88 -19.03 -23.71
CA LEU A 219 -3.11 -18.81 -22.28
C LEU A 219 -2.28 -19.74 -21.40
N LYS A 220 -2.14 -21.03 -21.76
CA LYS A 220 -1.24 -21.95 -21.04
C LYS A 220 0.20 -21.46 -21.03
N HIS A 221 0.67 -20.91 -22.14
CA HIS A 221 2.02 -20.33 -22.21
C HIS A 221 2.16 -19.10 -21.32
N GLN A 222 1.13 -18.25 -21.27
CA GLN A 222 1.13 -17.06 -20.45
C GLN A 222 1.07 -17.40 -18.95
N VAL A 223 0.22 -18.36 -18.55
CA VAL A 223 0.20 -18.85 -17.16
C VAL A 223 1.56 -19.42 -16.75
N LYS A 224 2.20 -20.21 -17.63
CA LYS A 224 3.55 -20.73 -17.37
C LYS A 224 4.57 -19.61 -17.16
N ASN A 225 4.51 -18.55 -17.98
CA ASN A 225 5.40 -17.40 -17.85
C ASN A 225 5.17 -16.65 -16.53
N ALA A 226 3.89 -16.46 -16.13
CA ALA A 226 3.56 -15.83 -14.84
C ALA A 226 4.07 -16.66 -13.66
N VAL A 227 3.89 -17.98 -13.69
CA VAL A 227 4.42 -18.88 -12.65
C VAL A 227 5.95 -18.83 -12.58
N ASN A 228 6.63 -18.84 -13.72
CA ASN A 228 8.09 -18.71 -13.78
C ASN A 228 8.55 -17.36 -13.23
N PHE A 229 7.83 -16.29 -13.53
CA PHE A 229 8.10 -14.96 -13.02
C PHE A 229 8.03 -14.92 -11.50
N ILE A 230 6.92 -15.40 -10.92
CA ILE A 230 6.73 -15.46 -9.46
C ILE A 230 7.86 -16.24 -8.83
N SER A 231 8.18 -17.42 -9.35
CA SER A 231 9.26 -18.26 -8.83
C SER A 231 10.64 -17.58 -8.89
N GLN A 232 10.94 -16.85 -9.97
CA GLN A 232 12.18 -16.08 -10.09
C GLN A 232 12.22 -14.92 -9.10
N PHE A 233 11.10 -14.20 -8.93
CA PHE A 233 11.00 -13.11 -7.96
C PHE A 233 11.27 -13.62 -6.55
N GLU A 234 10.60 -14.68 -6.13
CA GLU A 234 10.77 -15.29 -4.82
C GLU A 234 12.23 -15.71 -4.57
N THR A 235 12.87 -16.33 -5.57
CA THR A 235 14.29 -16.72 -5.49
C THR A 235 15.21 -15.51 -5.34
N VAL A 236 15.03 -14.48 -6.17
CA VAL A 236 15.87 -13.27 -6.12
C VAL A 236 15.72 -12.57 -4.78
N MET A 237 14.48 -12.46 -4.25
CA MET A 237 14.22 -11.83 -2.96
C MET A 237 14.87 -12.58 -1.80
N THR A 238 14.78 -13.91 -1.79
CA THR A 238 15.39 -14.74 -0.74
C THR A 238 16.92 -14.78 -0.82
N ASP A 239 17.49 -14.79 -2.03
CA ASP A 239 18.94 -14.68 -2.22
C ASP A 239 19.49 -13.34 -1.74
N GLU A 240 18.78 -12.26 -2.00
CA GLU A 240 19.18 -10.93 -1.51
C GLU A 240 19.04 -10.81 0.01
N ALA A 241 17.96 -11.35 0.60
CA ALA A 241 17.81 -11.42 2.05
C ALA A 241 18.97 -12.18 2.70
N ARG A 242 19.37 -13.30 2.11
CA ARG A 242 20.53 -14.11 2.57
C ARG A 242 21.83 -13.32 2.49
N ARG A 243 22.08 -12.58 1.39
CA ARG A 243 23.27 -11.71 1.23
C ARG A 243 23.32 -10.62 2.29
N ARG A 244 22.17 -10.12 2.75
CA ARG A 244 22.04 -9.11 3.81
C ARG A 244 22.14 -9.71 5.21
N GLY A 245 22.32 -11.01 5.34
CA GLY A 245 22.37 -11.71 6.63
C GLY A 245 21.03 -11.68 7.35
N CYS A 246 19.92 -11.77 6.60
CA CYS A 246 18.57 -11.84 7.13
C CYS A 246 18.03 -13.26 7.07
N ASP A 247 17.21 -13.62 8.05
CA ASP A 247 16.54 -14.93 8.13
C ASP A 247 15.30 -15.01 7.24
N GLY A 248 14.85 -13.84 6.72
CA GLY A 248 13.71 -13.77 5.82
C GLY A 248 13.52 -12.40 5.18
N VAL A 249 12.54 -12.32 4.28
CA VAL A 249 12.11 -11.11 3.60
C VAL A 249 10.61 -10.95 3.70
N VAL A 250 10.16 -9.70 3.85
CA VAL A 250 8.76 -9.30 3.71
C VAL A 250 8.67 -8.35 2.52
N CYS A 251 7.80 -8.67 1.56
CA CYS A 251 7.59 -7.86 0.36
C CYS A 251 6.11 -7.85 -0.07
N GLY A 252 5.76 -6.96 -0.99
CA GLY A 252 4.50 -6.89 -1.72
C GLY A 252 4.70 -7.15 -3.20
N HIS A 253 4.25 -6.21 -4.03
CA HIS A 253 4.51 -6.03 -5.45
C HIS A 253 3.91 -7.06 -6.42
N ILE A 254 3.94 -8.35 -6.09
CA ILE A 254 3.40 -9.40 -6.96
C ILE A 254 1.96 -9.80 -6.62
N HIS A 255 1.34 -9.14 -5.64
CA HIS A 255 -0.05 -9.32 -5.20
C HIS A 255 -0.40 -10.78 -4.84
N LYS A 256 0.56 -11.54 -4.31
CA LYS A 256 0.36 -12.95 -3.96
C LYS A 256 0.71 -13.18 -2.49
N ALA A 257 -0.30 -13.14 -1.63
CA ALA A 257 -0.11 -13.38 -0.20
C ALA A 257 0.41 -14.79 0.06
N GLU A 258 1.60 -14.91 0.64
CA GLU A 258 2.23 -16.21 0.91
C GLU A 258 3.27 -16.12 2.04
N ILE A 259 3.36 -17.18 2.83
CA ILE A 259 4.46 -17.41 3.77
C ILE A 259 5.07 -18.77 3.41
N ARG A 260 6.35 -18.79 3.06
CA ARG A 260 7.03 -20.00 2.63
C ARG A 260 8.51 -19.97 3.01
N ASP A 261 9.06 -21.11 3.40
CA ASP A 261 10.51 -21.30 3.49
C ASP A 261 11.08 -21.64 2.11
N ILE A 262 12.10 -20.91 1.70
CA ILE A 262 12.83 -21.14 0.45
C ILE A 262 14.31 -21.28 0.81
N ASP A 263 14.79 -22.52 0.79
CA ASP A 263 16.19 -22.88 1.07
C ASP A 263 16.70 -22.28 2.41
N GLY A 264 15.86 -22.32 3.45
CA GLY A 264 16.16 -21.85 4.79
C GLY A 264 15.99 -20.33 4.99
N VAL A 265 15.45 -19.61 4.02
CA VAL A 265 15.08 -18.18 4.14
C VAL A 265 13.57 -18.06 4.11
N LEU A 266 12.99 -17.39 5.09
CA LEU A 266 11.56 -17.16 5.17
C LEU A 266 11.13 -16.10 4.16
N TYR A 267 10.38 -16.50 3.15
CA TYR A 267 9.72 -15.60 2.20
C TYR A 267 8.32 -15.28 2.68
N CYS A 268 8.00 -13.98 2.81
CA CYS A 268 6.66 -13.49 3.15
C CYS A 268 6.23 -12.44 2.14
N ASN A 269 5.05 -12.62 1.56
CA ASN A 269 4.38 -11.59 0.78
C ASN A 269 3.04 -11.29 1.45
N ASP A 270 2.75 -10.01 1.71
CA ASP A 270 1.57 -9.58 2.47
C ASP A 270 0.31 -9.45 1.59
N GLY A 271 0.46 -9.62 0.27
CA GLY A 271 -0.64 -9.60 -0.69
C GLY A 271 -1.00 -8.18 -1.14
N ASP A 272 -2.29 -7.85 -1.19
CA ASP A 272 -2.79 -6.58 -1.70
C ASP A 272 -4.17 -6.20 -1.13
N TRP A 273 -4.57 -4.94 -1.37
CA TRP A 273 -5.90 -4.42 -1.00
C TRP A 273 -6.73 -4.04 -2.24
N VAL A 274 -6.51 -4.74 -3.34
CA VAL A 274 -7.26 -4.64 -4.61
C VAL A 274 -8.07 -5.91 -4.84
N GLU A 275 -7.44 -7.09 -4.70
CA GLU A 275 -8.03 -8.40 -4.99
C GLU A 275 -8.03 -9.33 -3.79
N SER A 276 -6.89 -9.54 -3.14
CA SER A 276 -6.73 -10.52 -2.06
C SER A 276 -7.26 -10.05 -0.71
N LEU A 277 -7.28 -8.73 -0.46
CA LEU A 277 -7.67 -8.09 0.81
C LEU A 277 -6.94 -8.72 2.01
N SER A 278 -5.64 -8.77 1.91
CA SER A 278 -4.79 -9.50 2.86
C SER A 278 -3.77 -8.61 3.55
N ALA A 279 -3.32 -9.07 4.68
CA ALA A 279 -2.26 -8.49 5.48
C ALA A 279 -1.38 -9.59 6.07
N LEU A 280 -0.08 -9.39 6.13
CA LEU A 280 0.80 -10.19 6.96
C LEU A 280 0.75 -9.63 8.38
N VAL A 281 0.67 -10.49 9.37
CA VAL A 281 0.70 -10.09 10.78
C VAL A 281 1.63 -10.97 11.60
N GLU A 282 2.22 -10.38 12.64
CA GLU A 282 2.88 -11.09 13.73
C GLU A 282 1.98 -10.98 14.96
N THR A 283 1.58 -12.11 15.53
CA THR A 283 0.76 -12.13 16.74
C THR A 283 1.57 -11.71 17.96
N MET A 284 0.91 -11.47 19.08
CA MET A 284 1.59 -11.16 20.34
C MET A 284 2.41 -12.35 20.88
N GLU A 285 2.16 -13.56 20.36
CA GLU A 285 2.90 -14.81 20.66
C GLU A 285 4.05 -15.03 19.68
N GLY A 286 4.20 -14.19 18.65
CA GLY A 286 5.29 -14.26 17.66
C GLY A 286 4.99 -15.17 16.46
N GLU A 287 3.74 -15.58 16.26
CA GLU A 287 3.34 -16.32 15.06
C GLU A 287 3.16 -15.37 13.89
N LEU A 288 3.75 -15.71 12.72
CA LEU A 288 3.53 -15.01 11.46
C LEU A 288 2.39 -15.69 10.70
N LYS A 289 1.40 -14.91 10.28
CA LYS A 289 0.25 -15.42 9.50
C LYS A 289 -0.30 -14.39 8.52
N ILE A 290 -0.94 -14.88 7.45
CA ILE A 290 -1.75 -14.06 6.55
C ILE A 290 -3.17 -13.97 7.10
N VAL A 291 -3.68 -12.74 7.18
CA VAL A 291 -5.08 -12.46 7.53
C VAL A 291 -5.78 -11.97 6.27
N TYR A 292 -6.86 -12.66 5.88
CA TYR A 292 -7.74 -12.25 4.80
C TYR A 292 -8.97 -11.55 5.37
N TRP A 293 -9.27 -10.34 4.85
CA TRP A 293 -10.35 -9.49 5.34
C TRP A 293 -11.46 -9.34 4.30
N THR A 294 -12.04 -10.46 3.89
CA THR A 294 -13.04 -10.53 2.81
C THR A 294 -14.47 -10.21 3.27
N VAL A 295 -14.69 -10.13 4.58
CA VAL A 295 -16.01 -9.82 5.17
C VAL A 295 -15.83 -8.63 6.10
N MET A 296 -16.53 -7.52 5.81
CA MET A 296 -16.59 -6.38 6.71
C MET A 296 -17.35 -6.76 7.99
N ARG A 297 -16.80 -6.38 9.14
CA ARG A 297 -17.52 -6.48 10.42
C ARG A 297 -18.46 -5.28 10.50
N THR A 298 -19.66 -5.44 9.95
CA THR A 298 -20.71 -4.43 10.08
C THR A 298 -21.07 -4.27 11.55
N ALA A 299 -20.99 -3.02 12.04
CA ALA A 299 -21.65 -2.66 13.30
C ALA A 299 -23.14 -3.12 13.21
N PRO A 300 -23.73 -3.64 14.31
CA PRO A 300 -25.13 -4.03 14.31
C PRO A 300 -25.96 -2.86 13.82
N THR A 301 -26.72 -3.07 12.75
CA THR A 301 -27.67 -2.07 12.25
C THR A 301 -28.68 -1.84 13.37
N GLU A 302 -28.68 -0.67 13.98
CA GLU A 302 -29.76 -0.26 14.88
C GLU A 302 -31.08 -0.39 14.11
N THR A 303 -31.81 -1.44 14.41
CA THR A 303 -33.19 -1.59 13.97
C THR A 303 -33.97 -0.50 14.65
N THR A 304 -34.20 0.62 13.98
CA THR A 304 -35.08 1.69 14.40
C THR A 304 -36.47 1.11 14.57
N SER A 305 -36.77 0.64 15.77
CA SER A 305 -38.11 0.39 16.24
C SER A 305 -38.83 1.75 16.34
N ARG A 306 -39.32 2.25 15.23
CA ARG A 306 -40.38 3.24 15.22
C ARG A 306 -41.67 2.57 15.75
N LYS A 307 -41.80 2.52 17.06
CA LYS A 307 -43.11 2.28 17.66
C LYS A 307 -44.05 3.42 17.25
N ALA A 308 -44.95 3.09 16.35
CA ALA A 308 -46.11 3.88 16.08
C ALA A 308 -46.85 4.15 17.40
N LYS A 309 -46.88 5.39 17.85
CA LYS A 309 -47.90 5.87 18.76
C LYS A 309 -49.14 6.05 17.91
N ALA A 310 -49.99 4.99 17.91
CA ALA A 310 -51.36 5.12 17.50
C ALA A 310 -52.13 5.81 18.62
N THR A 311 -52.85 6.82 18.25
CA THR A 311 -54.04 7.45 18.76
C THR A 311 -54.85 6.66 19.78
N ALA A 312 -55.15 7.28 20.90
CA ALA A 312 -56.47 7.33 21.54
C ALA A 312 -56.62 8.67 22.24
#